data_bc8a6069d8e5f1d7877118d424e2cacb
#
_entry.id   bc8a6069d8e5f1d7877118d424e2cacb
#
_cell.length_a   1.000
_cell.length_b   1.000
_cell.length_c   1.000
_cell.angle_alpha   90.00
_cell.angle_beta   90.00
_cell.angle_gamma   90.00
#
_symmetry.space_group_name_H-M   'P 1'
#
loop_
_entity.id
_entity.type
_entity.pdbx_description
1 polymer ?
#
loop_
_entity_poly.entity_id
_entity_poly.type
_entity_poly.pdbx_seq_one_letter_code
_entity_poly.pdbx_strand_id
1 'polypeptide(L)'
;SCALMPQSDSLVPWLSVRDNVALPLVLAGGLKRDARAQAQEALEGLALGSFSSHRPDELSGGMRARVAFARTMLTPASAILLDEPFGALDALTRADVCDWLAGILDEESRTTIIVTHDIREAVQLADTVHVMSARPGHITDIIPIDLPHPRGRGTRRLERFHALCARVEDALTNTHARTEHEGTPCQSHE
;
A
#
# COMPACT_ATOMS: atom_id res chain seq x y z
N SER A 1 2.78 -15.66 -9.62
CA SER A 1 3.16 -15.47 -8.20
C SER A 1 2.81 -14.05 -7.76
N CYS A 2 2.52 -13.85 -6.46
CA CYS A 2 2.17 -12.56 -5.88
C CYS A 2 3.12 -12.25 -4.72
N ALA A 3 3.63 -11.02 -4.64
CA ALA A 3 4.34 -10.50 -3.49
C ALA A 3 3.34 -9.83 -2.55
N LEU A 4 3.35 -10.16 -1.28
CA LEU A 4 2.45 -9.62 -0.27
C LEU A 4 3.21 -8.76 0.74
N MET A 5 2.75 -7.54 0.93
CA MET A 5 3.06 -6.73 2.12
C MET A 5 1.83 -6.75 3.03
N PRO A 6 1.88 -7.47 4.16
CA PRO A 6 0.76 -7.52 5.09
C PRO A 6 0.66 -6.23 5.90
N GLN A 7 -0.47 -6.01 6.56
CA GLN A 7 -0.77 -4.84 7.40
C GLN A 7 0.27 -4.56 8.49
N SER A 8 0.87 -5.59 9.08
CA SER A 8 2.05 -5.45 9.93
C SER A 8 3.31 -5.47 9.07
N ASP A 9 4.35 -4.69 9.42
CA ASP A 9 5.61 -4.66 8.68
C ASP A 9 6.29 -6.04 8.57
N SER A 10 5.98 -6.94 9.51
CA SER A 10 6.45 -8.35 9.56
C SER A 10 7.97 -8.48 9.31
N LEU A 11 8.74 -7.47 9.71
CA LEU A 11 10.19 -7.49 9.62
C LEU A 11 10.75 -8.50 10.62
N VAL A 12 11.79 -9.22 10.21
CA VAL A 12 12.46 -10.20 11.06
C VAL A 12 13.35 -9.43 12.06
N PRO A 13 13.03 -9.45 13.38
CA PRO A 13 13.62 -8.51 14.33
C PRO A 13 15.12 -8.73 14.59
N TRP A 14 15.63 -9.95 14.40
CA TRP A 14 17.04 -10.27 14.57
C TRP A 14 17.90 -10.07 13.33
N LEU A 15 17.29 -9.77 12.17
CA LEU A 15 18.00 -9.42 10.94
C LEU A 15 18.24 -7.90 10.86
N SER A 16 19.32 -7.51 10.19
CA SER A 16 19.50 -6.12 9.80
C SER A 16 18.44 -5.68 8.78
N VAL A 17 18.26 -4.39 8.62
CA VAL A 17 17.40 -3.78 7.60
C VAL A 17 17.74 -4.33 6.21
N ARG A 18 19.03 -4.33 5.83
CA ARG A 18 19.50 -4.88 4.57
C ARG A 18 19.20 -6.37 4.42
N ASP A 19 19.38 -7.16 5.48
CA ASP A 19 19.12 -8.59 5.43
C ASP A 19 17.60 -8.89 5.36
N ASN A 20 16.76 -8.06 5.96
CA ASN A 20 15.30 -8.12 5.77
C ASN A 20 14.92 -7.90 4.32
N VAL A 21 15.47 -6.87 3.68
CA VAL A 21 15.18 -6.53 2.26
C VAL A 21 15.75 -7.58 1.31
N ALA A 22 16.92 -8.13 1.61
CA ALA A 22 17.55 -9.20 0.81
C ALA A 22 16.86 -10.56 0.93
N LEU A 23 16.07 -10.78 1.99
CA LEU A 23 15.54 -12.09 2.36
C LEU A 23 14.78 -12.81 1.22
N PRO A 24 13.87 -12.17 0.47
CA PRO A 24 13.15 -12.84 -0.62
C PRO A 24 14.07 -13.38 -1.71
N LEU A 25 15.11 -12.64 -2.05
CA LEU A 25 16.08 -13.05 -3.07
C LEU A 25 16.91 -14.25 -2.61
N VAL A 26 17.31 -14.27 -1.33
CA VAL A 26 18.03 -15.39 -0.74
C VAL A 26 17.15 -16.64 -0.69
N LEU A 27 15.87 -16.50 -0.31
CA LEU A 27 14.92 -17.62 -0.28
C LEU A 27 14.59 -18.15 -1.68
N ALA A 28 14.68 -17.31 -2.70
CA ALA A 28 14.57 -17.71 -4.10
C ALA A 28 15.82 -18.41 -4.67
N GLY A 29 16.86 -18.64 -3.83
CA GLY A 29 18.10 -19.34 -4.22
C GLY A 29 19.22 -18.40 -4.70
N GLY A 30 19.05 -17.09 -4.58
CA GLY A 30 20.10 -16.12 -4.93
C GLY A 30 21.28 -16.14 -3.95
N LEU A 31 22.46 -15.78 -4.47
CA LEU A 31 23.66 -15.64 -3.63
C LEU A 31 23.48 -14.49 -2.64
N LYS A 32 23.73 -14.74 -1.37
CA LYS A 32 23.54 -13.76 -0.28
C LYS A 32 24.28 -12.43 -0.53
N ARG A 33 25.46 -12.48 -1.16
CA ARG A 33 26.25 -11.30 -1.51
C ARG A 33 25.50 -10.41 -2.51
N ASP A 34 24.96 -11.04 -3.55
CA ASP A 34 24.30 -10.32 -4.65
C ASP A 34 22.92 -9.81 -4.21
N ALA A 35 22.18 -10.61 -3.42
CA ALA A 35 20.94 -10.19 -2.78
C ALA A 35 21.14 -8.97 -1.83
N ARG A 36 22.23 -8.94 -1.07
CA ARG A 36 22.58 -7.79 -0.22
C ARG A 36 22.96 -6.54 -1.03
N ALA A 37 23.60 -6.70 -2.17
CA ALA A 37 23.92 -5.58 -3.05
C ALA A 37 22.64 -4.94 -3.62
N GLN A 38 21.71 -5.74 -4.13
CA GLN A 38 20.41 -5.26 -4.60
C GLN A 38 19.58 -4.63 -3.47
N ALA A 39 19.61 -5.23 -2.26
CA ALA A 39 18.93 -4.66 -1.10
C ALA A 39 19.53 -3.31 -0.68
N GLN A 40 20.85 -3.15 -0.78
CA GLN A 40 21.52 -1.89 -0.48
C GLN A 40 21.11 -0.80 -1.49
N GLU A 41 21.10 -1.12 -2.78
CA GLU A 41 20.65 -0.21 -3.83
C GLU A 41 19.19 0.22 -3.64
N ALA A 42 18.30 -0.74 -3.35
CA ALA A 42 16.90 -0.44 -3.05
C ALA A 42 16.76 0.49 -1.83
N LEU A 43 17.53 0.25 -0.75
CA LEU A 43 17.50 1.10 0.44
C LEU A 43 18.07 2.51 0.17
N GLU A 44 19.05 2.65 -0.70
CA GLU A 44 19.58 3.96 -1.11
C GLU A 44 18.53 4.76 -1.88
N GLY A 45 17.81 4.12 -2.81
CA GLY A 45 16.68 4.74 -3.52
C GLY A 45 15.56 5.20 -2.57
N LEU A 46 15.45 4.61 -1.39
CA LEU A 46 14.47 4.94 -0.34
C LEU A 46 14.97 5.93 0.73
N ALA A 47 16.18 6.47 0.55
CA ALA A 47 16.89 7.29 1.54
C ALA A 47 17.10 6.55 2.90
N LEU A 48 17.26 5.23 2.86
CA LEU A 48 17.51 4.36 4.02
C LEU A 48 18.87 3.66 3.96
N GLY A 49 19.74 4.01 3.01
CA GLY A 49 21.04 3.36 2.83
C GLY A 49 21.92 3.41 4.08
N SER A 50 21.94 4.53 4.82
CA SER A 50 22.68 4.69 6.07
C SER A 50 22.13 3.82 7.23
N PHE A 51 20.90 3.37 7.16
CA PHE A 51 20.26 2.52 8.16
C PHE A 51 20.34 1.02 7.82
N SER A 52 21.05 0.65 6.75
CA SER A 52 21.10 -0.73 6.24
C SER A 52 21.64 -1.76 7.26
N SER A 53 22.49 -1.35 8.20
CA SER A 53 23.03 -2.19 9.27
C SER A 53 22.19 -2.19 10.55
N HIS A 54 21.24 -1.27 10.69
CA HIS A 54 20.35 -1.17 11.86
C HIS A 54 19.36 -2.36 11.91
N ARG A 55 18.73 -2.53 13.07
CA ARG A 55 17.62 -3.47 13.26
C ARG A 55 16.26 -2.76 13.15
N PRO A 56 15.18 -3.51 12.95
CA PRO A 56 13.84 -2.92 12.83
C PRO A 56 13.39 -2.09 14.03
N ASP A 57 13.80 -2.46 15.25
CA ASP A 57 13.48 -1.76 16.50
C ASP A 57 14.16 -0.39 16.64
N GLU A 58 15.22 -0.15 15.87
CA GLU A 58 15.94 1.13 15.82
C GLU A 58 15.32 2.13 14.82
N LEU A 59 14.25 1.74 14.10
CA LEU A 59 13.63 2.54 13.05
C LEU A 59 12.30 3.17 13.50
N SER A 60 11.96 4.34 12.93
CA SER A 60 10.61 4.89 13.03
C SER A 60 9.58 4.01 12.29
N GLY A 61 8.28 4.17 12.60
CA GLY A 61 7.21 3.44 11.89
C GLY A 61 7.25 3.63 10.38
N GLY A 62 7.42 4.88 9.89
CA GLY A 62 7.54 5.17 8.48
C GLY A 62 8.79 4.55 7.82
N MET A 63 9.91 4.48 8.54
CA MET A 63 11.11 3.79 8.06
C MET A 63 10.87 2.29 7.94
N ARG A 64 10.23 1.66 8.94
CA ARG A 64 9.87 0.23 8.86
C ARG A 64 8.93 -0.07 7.70
N ALA A 65 7.91 0.77 7.48
CA ALA A 65 7.01 0.62 6.33
C ALA A 65 7.77 0.64 4.99
N ARG A 66 8.71 1.59 4.81
CA ARG A 66 9.56 1.64 3.61
C ARG A 66 10.47 0.41 3.48
N VAL A 67 11.02 -0.11 4.57
CA VAL A 67 11.82 -1.36 4.56
C VAL A 67 10.96 -2.55 4.17
N ALA A 68 9.75 -2.69 4.71
CA ALA A 68 8.80 -3.75 4.37
C ALA A 68 8.39 -3.67 2.90
N PHE A 69 8.15 -2.45 2.40
CA PHE A 69 7.88 -2.21 0.98
C PHE A 69 9.08 -2.62 0.10
N ALA A 70 10.31 -2.18 0.42
CA ALA A 70 11.52 -2.56 -0.32
C ALA A 70 11.68 -4.08 -0.40
N ARG A 71 11.44 -4.80 0.72
CA ARG A 71 11.44 -6.26 0.75
C ARG A 71 10.40 -6.86 -0.20
N THR A 72 9.20 -6.28 -0.22
CA THR A 72 8.12 -6.74 -1.10
C THR A 72 8.46 -6.51 -2.57
N MET A 73 9.05 -5.36 -2.91
CA MET A 73 9.48 -5.02 -4.27
C MET A 73 10.56 -5.97 -4.80
N LEU A 74 11.50 -6.40 -3.96
CA LEU A 74 12.54 -7.37 -4.32
C LEU A 74 12.04 -8.82 -4.35
N THR A 75 10.79 -9.08 -3.99
CA THR A 75 10.21 -10.41 -4.12
C THR A 75 9.95 -10.71 -5.60
N PRO A 76 10.51 -11.83 -6.14
CA PRO A 76 10.27 -12.23 -7.54
C PRO A 76 8.80 -12.63 -7.73
N ALA A 77 7.98 -11.71 -8.22
CA ALA A 77 6.54 -11.90 -8.40
C ALA A 77 6.03 -11.09 -9.59
N SER A 78 4.92 -11.53 -10.19
CA SER A 78 4.25 -10.87 -11.32
C SER A 78 3.20 -9.84 -10.89
N ALA A 79 2.82 -9.84 -9.61
CA ALA A 79 1.90 -8.88 -9.02
C ALA A 79 2.31 -8.55 -7.59
N ILE A 80 1.90 -7.37 -7.11
CA ILE A 80 2.16 -6.87 -5.76
C ILE A 80 0.81 -6.66 -5.08
N LEU A 81 0.69 -7.11 -3.83
CA LEU A 81 -0.45 -6.85 -2.97
C LEU A 81 0.03 -6.12 -1.72
N LEU A 82 -0.49 -4.94 -1.47
CA LEU A 82 -0.22 -4.11 -0.30
C LEU A 82 -1.49 -4.03 0.55
N ASP A 83 -1.45 -4.61 1.74
CA ASP A 83 -2.58 -4.67 2.66
C ASP A 83 -2.40 -3.62 3.76
N GLU A 84 -3.17 -2.54 3.70
CA GLU A 84 -3.11 -1.37 4.60
C GLU A 84 -1.66 -0.89 4.89
N PRO A 85 -0.86 -0.59 3.84
CA PRO A 85 0.58 -0.40 4.00
C PRO A 85 0.96 0.77 4.92
N PHE A 86 0.02 1.67 5.21
CA PHE A 86 0.25 2.88 6.00
C PHE A 86 -0.64 2.98 7.25
N GLY A 87 -1.43 1.97 7.57
CA GLY A 87 -2.41 1.98 8.66
C GLY A 87 -1.81 2.32 10.04
N ALA A 88 -0.55 1.97 10.29
CA ALA A 88 0.15 2.23 11.56
C ALA A 88 0.87 3.59 11.62
N LEU A 89 0.78 4.45 10.58
CA LEU A 89 1.51 5.72 10.51
C LEU A 89 0.63 6.89 10.96
N ASP A 90 1.25 7.89 11.59
CA ASP A 90 0.61 9.19 11.83
C ASP A 90 0.37 9.94 10.49
N ALA A 91 -0.55 10.91 10.51
CA ALA A 91 -1.03 11.57 9.30
C ALA A 91 0.07 12.27 8.47
N LEU A 92 1.09 12.86 9.13
CA LEU A 92 2.17 13.55 8.42
C LEU A 92 3.13 12.53 7.76
N THR A 93 3.57 11.56 8.52
CA THR A 93 4.43 10.48 8.03
C THR A 93 3.75 9.69 6.91
N ARG A 94 2.44 9.40 7.05
CA ARG A 94 1.62 8.72 6.04
C ARG A 94 1.62 9.51 4.74
N ALA A 95 1.37 10.84 4.81
CA ALA A 95 1.35 11.69 3.63
C ALA A 95 2.68 11.66 2.86
N ASP A 96 3.80 11.74 3.57
CA ASP A 96 5.15 11.72 2.96
C ASP A 96 5.47 10.35 2.34
N VAL A 97 5.10 9.26 3.01
CA VAL A 97 5.31 7.89 2.48
C VAL A 97 4.40 7.61 1.29
N CYS A 98 3.16 8.13 1.29
CA CYS A 98 2.23 8.01 0.17
C CYS A 98 2.75 8.76 -1.08
N ASP A 99 3.27 10.00 -0.91
CA ASP A 99 3.89 10.74 -2.01
C ASP A 99 5.11 10.02 -2.60
N TRP A 100 5.92 9.44 -1.73
CA TRP A 100 7.08 8.65 -2.12
C TRP A 100 6.65 7.38 -2.88
N LEU A 101 5.65 6.64 -2.36
CA LEU A 101 5.14 5.41 -3.01
C LEU A 101 4.54 5.72 -4.38
N ALA A 102 3.80 6.83 -4.53
CA ALA A 102 3.24 7.24 -5.81
C ALA A 102 4.33 7.36 -6.88
N GLY A 103 5.48 7.97 -6.54
CA GLY A 103 6.61 8.08 -7.47
C GLY A 103 7.21 6.72 -7.88
N ILE A 104 7.24 5.74 -6.98
CA ILE A 104 7.73 4.40 -7.30
C ILE A 104 6.73 3.62 -8.16
N LEU A 105 5.44 3.73 -7.84
CA LEU A 105 4.39 3.04 -8.60
C LEU A 105 4.27 3.55 -10.03
N ASP A 106 4.62 4.82 -10.29
CA ASP A 106 4.66 5.37 -11.65
C ASP A 106 5.71 4.67 -12.55
N GLU A 107 6.78 4.14 -11.94
CA GLU A 107 7.85 3.42 -12.64
C GLU A 107 7.66 1.88 -12.61
N GLU A 108 6.73 1.39 -11.78
CA GLU A 108 6.49 -0.04 -11.59
C GLU A 108 5.61 -0.62 -12.70
N SER A 109 6.11 -1.63 -13.38
CA SER A 109 5.39 -2.28 -14.49
C SER A 109 4.46 -3.42 -14.05
N ARG A 110 4.60 -3.92 -12.82
CA ARG A 110 3.76 -4.99 -12.28
C ARG A 110 2.41 -4.47 -11.84
N THR A 111 1.39 -5.31 -11.97
CA THR A 111 0.08 -4.99 -11.40
C THR A 111 0.19 -4.88 -9.89
N THR A 112 -0.18 -3.72 -9.35
CA THR A 112 -0.20 -3.47 -7.90
C THR A 112 -1.64 -3.34 -7.41
N ILE A 113 -1.99 -4.11 -6.39
CA ILE A 113 -3.28 -4.03 -5.70
C ILE A 113 -3.02 -3.48 -4.30
N ILE A 114 -3.72 -2.41 -3.93
CA ILE A 114 -3.62 -1.77 -2.62
C ILE A 114 -4.96 -1.89 -1.93
N VAL A 115 -4.98 -2.49 -0.74
CA VAL A 115 -6.14 -2.48 0.15
C VAL A 115 -5.92 -1.35 1.17
N THR A 116 -6.85 -0.42 1.24
CA THR A 116 -6.81 0.70 2.19
C THR A 116 -8.23 1.14 2.57
N HIS A 117 -8.37 1.69 3.76
CA HIS A 117 -9.58 2.37 4.21
C HIS A 117 -9.48 3.90 4.04
N ASP A 118 -8.34 4.42 3.59
CA ASP A 118 -8.14 5.86 3.36
C ASP A 118 -8.43 6.22 1.90
N ILE A 119 -9.50 7.00 1.70
CA ILE A 119 -9.96 7.45 0.38
C ILE A 119 -8.86 8.24 -0.35
N ARG A 120 -8.09 9.06 0.38
CA ARG A 120 -7.06 9.91 -0.23
C ARG A 120 -5.88 9.08 -0.74
N GLU A 121 -5.50 8.02 -0.01
CA GLU A 121 -4.51 7.04 -0.47
C GLU A 121 -4.99 6.35 -1.74
N ALA A 122 -6.23 5.84 -1.72
CA ALA A 122 -6.80 5.16 -2.87
C ALA A 122 -6.80 6.05 -4.13
N VAL A 123 -7.30 7.29 -4.01
CA VAL A 123 -7.35 8.24 -5.15
C VAL A 123 -5.96 8.68 -5.59
N GLN A 124 -4.99 8.79 -4.69
CA GLN A 124 -3.63 9.21 -5.05
C GLN A 124 -2.84 8.11 -5.76
N LEU A 125 -2.98 6.87 -5.34
CA LEU A 125 -2.10 5.77 -5.75
C LEU A 125 -2.67 4.93 -6.89
N ALA A 126 -4.00 4.78 -7.00
CA ALA A 126 -4.61 3.83 -7.91
C ALA A 126 -5.03 4.47 -9.24
N ASP A 127 -4.97 3.70 -10.33
CA ASP A 127 -5.60 4.06 -11.61
C ASP A 127 -7.09 3.74 -11.61
N THR A 128 -7.49 2.81 -10.76
CA THR A 128 -8.89 2.42 -10.59
C THR A 128 -9.15 2.06 -9.13
N VAL A 129 -10.19 2.64 -8.54
CA VAL A 129 -10.64 2.33 -7.18
C VAL A 129 -11.84 1.40 -7.26
N HIS A 130 -11.74 0.26 -6.57
CA HIS A 130 -12.82 -0.71 -6.40
C HIS A 130 -13.41 -0.53 -5.00
N VAL A 131 -14.67 -0.11 -4.93
CA VAL A 131 -15.40 0.04 -3.67
C VAL A 131 -16.03 -1.29 -3.30
N MET A 132 -15.83 -1.72 -2.04
CA MET A 132 -16.35 -2.99 -1.54
C MET A 132 -17.43 -2.78 -0.50
N SER A 133 -18.46 -3.64 -0.55
CA SER A 133 -19.50 -3.68 0.50
C SER A 133 -18.96 -4.25 1.81
N ALA A 134 -19.76 -4.06 2.89
CA ALA A 134 -19.63 -4.82 4.12
C ALA A 134 -19.90 -6.32 3.87
N ARG A 135 -20.23 -7.07 4.90
CA ARG A 135 -20.47 -8.53 4.77
C ARG A 135 -21.85 -8.84 4.19
N PRO A 136 -21.96 -9.72 3.17
CA PRO A 136 -20.84 -10.36 2.42
C PRO A 136 -20.13 -9.36 1.50
N GLY A 137 -18.79 -9.42 1.48
CA GLY A 137 -17.97 -8.52 0.67
C GLY A 137 -18.12 -8.78 -0.84
N HIS A 138 -18.51 -7.74 -1.57
CA HIS A 138 -18.54 -7.73 -3.04
C HIS A 138 -18.19 -6.33 -3.56
N ILE A 139 -17.74 -6.24 -4.80
CA ILE A 139 -17.47 -4.95 -5.44
C ILE A 139 -18.80 -4.30 -5.81
N THR A 140 -19.02 -3.08 -5.30
CA THR A 140 -20.25 -2.30 -5.53
C THR A 140 -20.06 -1.23 -6.57
N ASP A 141 -18.85 -0.68 -6.68
CA ASP A 141 -18.50 0.37 -7.62
C ASP A 141 -17.08 0.20 -8.13
N ILE A 142 -16.82 0.65 -9.37
CA ILE A 142 -15.51 0.72 -10.00
C ILE A 142 -15.32 2.15 -10.51
N ILE A 143 -14.38 2.89 -9.93
CA ILE A 143 -14.16 4.30 -10.18
C ILE A 143 -12.80 4.50 -10.86
N PRO A 144 -12.74 4.85 -12.16
CA PRO A 144 -11.48 5.22 -12.79
C PRO A 144 -10.98 6.55 -12.23
N ILE A 145 -9.68 6.62 -11.96
CA ILE A 145 -8.97 7.77 -11.43
C ILE A 145 -8.21 8.45 -12.55
N ASP A 146 -8.83 9.42 -13.16
CA ASP A 146 -8.25 10.19 -14.25
C ASP A 146 -7.50 11.41 -13.66
N LEU A 147 -6.33 11.16 -13.08
CA LEU A 147 -5.37 12.15 -12.60
C LEU A 147 -4.06 11.98 -13.36
N PRO A 148 -3.38 13.10 -13.70
CA PRO A 148 -2.12 13.05 -14.42
C PRO A 148 -1.01 12.40 -13.58
N HIS A 149 -0.09 11.70 -14.24
CA HIS A 149 1.16 11.22 -13.69
C HIS A 149 2.32 12.19 -13.97
N PRO A 150 3.37 12.26 -13.13
CA PRO A 150 3.51 11.56 -11.86
C PRO A 150 2.60 12.16 -10.76
N ARG A 151 2.08 11.31 -9.90
CA ARG A 151 1.22 11.73 -8.78
C ARG A 151 2.05 11.96 -7.52
N GLY A 152 1.94 13.16 -6.93
CA GLY A 152 2.70 13.55 -5.75
C GLY A 152 2.00 14.68 -4.99
N ARG A 153 2.74 15.44 -4.17
CA ARG A 153 2.19 16.54 -3.33
C ARG A 153 1.29 17.53 -4.09
N GLY A 154 1.62 17.81 -5.36
CA GLY A 154 0.84 18.69 -6.22
C GLY A 154 -0.54 18.15 -6.55
N THR A 155 -0.67 16.84 -6.71
CA THR A 155 -1.91 16.16 -7.09
C THR A 155 -3.03 16.41 -6.07
N ARG A 156 -2.69 16.42 -4.77
CA ARG A 156 -3.67 16.66 -3.69
C ARG A 156 -4.24 18.08 -3.66
N ARG A 157 -3.65 19.03 -4.39
CA ARG A 157 -4.14 20.41 -4.50
C ARG A 157 -5.08 20.62 -5.68
N LEU A 158 -5.21 19.62 -6.56
CA LEU A 158 -6.07 19.69 -7.72
C LEU A 158 -7.55 19.61 -7.28
N GLU A 159 -8.40 20.46 -7.83
CA GLU A 159 -9.85 20.39 -7.63
C GLU A 159 -10.39 19.00 -8.03
N ARG A 160 -9.87 18.44 -9.12
CA ARG A 160 -10.22 17.11 -9.61
C ARG A 160 -9.91 15.99 -8.60
N PHE A 161 -8.82 16.11 -7.82
CA PHE A 161 -8.50 15.18 -6.74
C PHE A 161 -9.60 15.17 -5.67
N HIS A 162 -10.04 16.37 -5.25
CA HIS A 162 -11.11 16.51 -4.26
C HIS A 162 -12.45 15.99 -4.78
N ALA A 163 -12.77 16.25 -6.05
CA ALA A 163 -13.97 15.73 -6.67
C ALA A 163 -13.98 14.18 -6.74
N LEU A 164 -12.82 13.57 -7.03
CA LEU A 164 -12.69 12.11 -7.03
C LEU A 164 -12.79 11.53 -5.62
N CYS A 165 -12.20 12.16 -4.61
CA CYS A 165 -12.37 11.76 -3.21
C CYS A 165 -13.84 11.78 -2.79
N ALA A 166 -14.58 12.86 -3.10
CA ALA A 166 -16.01 12.97 -2.82
C ALA A 166 -16.82 11.86 -3.53
N ARG A 167 -16.50 11.57 -4.79
CA ARG A 167 -17.14 10.47 -5.53
C ARG A 167 -16.93 9.10 -4.90
N VAL A 168 -15.72 8.82 -4.40
CA VAL A 168 -15.42 7.56 -3.67
C VAL A 168 -16.16 7.51 -2.34
N GLU A 169 -16.23 8.64 -1.62
CA GLU A 169 -16.95 8.76 -0.34
C GLU A 169 -18.45 8.52 -0.52
N ASP A 170 -19.05 9.12 -1.55
CA ASP A 170 -20.46 8.91 -1.90
C ASP A 170 -20.75 7.44 -2.20
N ALA A 171 -19.88 6.77 -2.97
CA ALA A 171 -20.01 5.35 -3.29
C ALA A 171 -19.94 4.48 -2.03
N LEU A 172 -19.01 4.76 -1.10
CA LEU A 172 -18.92 4.06 0.19
C LEU A 172 -20.15 4.27 1.05
N THR A 173 -20.67 5.50 1.14
CA THR A 173 -21.87 5.83 1.93
C THR A 173 -23.11 5.12 1.37
N ASN A 174 -23.29 5.12 0.06
CA ASN A 174 -24.40 4.43 -0.60
C ASN A 174 -24.33 2.91 -0.40
N THR A 175 -23.15 2.35 -0.32
CA THR A 175 -22.91 0.93 -0.07
C THR A 175 -23.32 0.55 1.35
N HIS A 176 -22.99 1.35 2.35
CA HIS A 176 -23.43 1.12 3.76
C HIS A 176 -24.96 1.19 3.89
N ALA A 177 -25.59 2.18 3.28
CA ALA A 177 -27.05 2.33 3.33
C ALA A 177 -27.82 1.13 2.71
N ARG A 178 -27.29 0.55 1.63
CA ARG A 178 -27.87 -0.66 0.99
C ARG A 178 -27.76 -1.89 1.89
N THR A 179 -26.64 -2.06 2.59
CA THR A 179 -26.40 -3.22 3.47
C THR A 179 -27.32 -3.20 4.72
N GLU A 180 -27.65 -2.01 5.21
CA GLU A 180 -28.57 -1.87 6.36
C GLU A 180 -30.03 -2.21 6.00
N HIS A 181 -30.45 -1.97 4.75
CA HIS A 181 -31.81 -2.27 4.28
C HIS A 181 -32.03 -3.76 3.98
N GLU A 182 -30.99 -4.49 3.57
CA GLU A 182 -31.07 -5.94 3.30
C GLU A 182 -31.01 -6.79 4.58
N GLY A 183 -30.57 -6.22 5.71
CA GLY A 183 -30.39 -6.91 7.00
C GLY A 183 -31.62 -6.93 7.92
N THR A 184 -32.76 -6.32 7.58
CA THR A 184 -33.95 -6.36 8.42
C THR A 184 -34.83 -7.56 8.08
N PRO A 185 -34.84 -8.65 8.86
CA PRO A 185 -35.78 -9.74 8.65
C PRO A 185 -37.19 -9.21 8.95
N CYS A 186 -38.08 -9.41 8.00
CA CYS A 186 -39.51 -9.20 8.14
C CYS A 186 -39.99 -9.98 9.39
N GLN A 187 -40.26 -9.29 10.49
CA GLN A 187 -40.98 -9.91 11.63
C GLN A 187 -42.41 -10.14 11.16
N SER A 188 -42.69 -11.37 10.74
CA SER A 188 -44.04 -11.89 10.59
C SER A 188 -44.66 -11.98 11.97
N HIS A 189 -45.63 -11.10 12.22
CA HIS A 189 -46.58 -11.26 13.28
C HIS A 189 -47.51 -12.43 12.96
N GLU A 190 -47.48 -13.46 13.76
CA GLU A 190 -48.60 -14.35 14.04
C GLU A 190 -48.93 -14.26 15.55
#